data_01bfb1bc9bfe0db472c38b7cc8d5a9c7
#
_entry.id   01bfb1bc9bfe0db472c38b7cc8d5a9c7
#
_cell.length_a   1.000
_cell.length_b   1.000
_cell.length_c   1.000
_cell.angle_alpha   90.00
_cell.angle_beta   90.00
_cell.angle_gamma   90.00
#
_symmetry.space_group_name_H-M   'P 1'
#
loop_
_entity.id
_entity.type
_entity.pdbx_description
1 polymer ?
#
loop_
_entity_poly.entity_id
_entity_poly.type
_entity_poly.pdbx_seq_one_letter_code
_entity_poly.pdbx_strand_id
1 'polypeptide(L)'
;MFKRYLLAITFCLSSIFFFSGILYSTTQKIIKLDTHSKNTTAFIVTQYTHNPLQSTNYVQSILQYQQLAHTLQNQTSHYNIISSQPLYRSNTDFFFIDSLTHQFSQETSQIDSIQINEEAFQNNPIEIESGRAFEESDYIYSHGTSIPVLMGNKYLELYSLGDEFQAQYLYANYTFHIIGFLTDHSQITNPVRTYPTLDNYIILPSFTYINPLSSDDYTSSLLNSANQTCGIITVETTQLDTIYHQIQQLLSSYQLGDYDCYTNSSIFNYRQHGIDLPLIKNLFIFFMICSGVCLIFLNVKQSIYISQN
;
A
#
# COMPACT_ATOMS: atom_id res chain seq x y z
N MET A 1 32.28 -44.97 10.91
CA MET A 1 31.66 -44.09 11.92
C MET A 1 32.09 -42.61 11.72
N PHE A 2 33.35 -42.30 11.61
CA PHE A 2 33.88 -40.92 11.45
C PHE A 2 33.25 -40.10 10.30
N LYS A 3 33.06 -40.68 9.10
CA LYS A 3 32.42 -39.99 7.95
C LYS A 3 30.98 -39.52 8.23
N ARG A 4 30.20 -40.23 9.02
CA ARG A 4 28.81 -39.84 9.36
C ARG A 4 28.78 -38.68 10.35
N TYR A 5 29.72 -38.60 11.27
CA TYR A 5 29.87 -37.49 12.20
C TYR A 5 30.34 -36.21 11.47
N LEU A 6 31.32 -36.34 10.56
CA LEU A 6 31.79 -35.23 9.75
C LEU A 6 30.66 -34.62 8.89
N LEU A 7 29.81 -35.50 8.34
CA LEU A 7 28.67 -35.06 7.52
C LEU A 7 27.60 -34.37 8.38
N ALA A 8 27.34 -34.82 9.60
CA ALA A 8 26.42 -34.17 10.52
C ALA A 8 26.94 -32.78 10.97
N ILE A 9 28.24 -32.68 11.27
CA ILE A 9 28.88 -31.41 11.66
C ILE A 9 28.83 -30.39 10.49
N THR A 10 29.15 -30.84 9.26
CA THR A 10 29.06 -29.96 8.09
C THR A 10 27.65 -29.50 7.79
N PHE A 11 26.66 -30.38 7.98
CA PHE A 11 25.25 -30.03 7.81
C PHE A 11 24.79 -29.01 8.87
N CYS A 12 25.16 -29.20 10.14
CA CYS A 12 24.85 -28.26 11.22
C CYS A 12 25.51 -26.89 10.97
N LEU A 13 26.78 -26.87 10.58
CA LEU A 13 27.50 -25.63 10.28
C LEU A 13 26.92 -24.91 9.08
N SER A 14 26.57 -25.61 7.99
CA SER A 14 25.92 -24.99 6.83
C SER A 14 24.54 -24.42 7.17
N SER A 15 23.75 -25.11 8.01
CA SER A 15 22.48 -24.61 8.48
C SER A 15 22.63 -23.34 9.32
N ILE A 16 23.62 -23.29 10.22
CA ILE A 16 23.92 -22.10 11.03
C ILE A 16 24.33 -20.92 10.13
N PHE A 17 25.18 -21.14 9.13
CA PHE A 17 25.57 -20.09 8.18
C PHE A 17 24.39 -19.59 7.34
N PHE A 18 23.54 -20.50 6.86
CA PHE A 18 22.37 -20.15 6.07
C PHE A 18 21.38 -19.30 6.88
N PHE A 19 21.04 -19.76 8.10
CA PHE A 19 20.14 -19.01 8.98
C PHE A 19 20.72 -17.68 9.46
N SER A 20 22.03 -17.61 9.72
CA SER A 20 22.69 -16.35 10.10
C SER A 20 22.71 -15.36 8.94
N GLY A 21 22.85 -15.80 7.71
CA GLY A 21 22.77 -14.97 6.50
C GLY A 21 21.38 -14.37 6.28
N ILE A 22 20.33 -15.21 6.44
CA ILE A 22 18.94 -14.75 6.38
C ILE A 22 18.66 -13.74 7.51
N LEU A 23 19.08 -14.06 8.73
CA LEU A 23 18.87 -13.18 9.87
C LEU A 23 19.59 -11.84 9.69
N TYR A 24 20.84 -11.86 9.22
CA TYR A 24 21.61 -10.63 8.94
C TYR A 24 20.91 -9.78 7.88
N SER A 25 20.47 -10.38 6.77
CA SER A 25 19.74 -9.68 5.71
C SER A 25 18.42 -9.08 6.24
N THR A 26 17.66 -9.84 7.03
CA THR A 26 16.40 -9.39 7.62
C THR A 26 16.64 -8.28 8.64
N THR A 27 17.68 -8.41 9.47
CA THR A 27 18.05 -7.39 10.47
C THR A 27 18.50 -6.10 9.80
N GLN A 28 19.27 -6.17 8.70
CA GLN A 28 19.66 -4.98 7.93
C GLN A 28 18.46 -4.27 7.30
N LYS A 29 17.48 -5.02 6.78
CA LYS A 29 16.21 -4.44 6.30
C LYS A 29 15.41 -3.78 7.42
N ILE A 30 15.33 -4.42 8.58
CA ILE A 30 14.63 -3.89 9.76
C ILE A 30 15.34 -2.64 10.30
N ILE A 31 16.67 -2.65 10.40
CA ILE A 31 17.45 -1.48 10.84
C ILE A 31 17.26 -0.31 9.87
N LYS A 32 17.23 -0.58 8.55
CA LYS A 32 16.98 0.45 7.54
C LYS A 32 15.57 1.04 7.64
N LEU A 33 14.58 0.22 7.95
CA LEU A 33 13.21 0.66 8.25
C LEU A 33 13.13 1.42 9.58
N ASP A 34 13.85 0.98 10.61
CA ASP A 34 13.85 1.57 11.96
C ASP A 34 14.61 2.92 12.02
N THR A 35 15.68 3.09 11.25
CA THR A 35 16.38 4.38 11.16
C THR A 35 15.57 5.45 10.43
N HIS A 36 14.74 5.06 9.45
CA HIS A 36 13.79 6.00 8.83
C HIS A 36 12.60 6.27 9.75
N SER A 37 12.18 5.32 10.58
CA SER A 37 11.04 5.47 11.49
C SER A 37 11.34 6.22 12.79
N LYS A 38 12.61 6.40 13.14
CA LYS A 38 12.97 7.06 14.41
C LYS A 38 12.67 8.55 14.44
N ASN A 39 12.63 9.21 13.28
CA ASN A 39 12.41 10.64 13.18
C ASN A 39 11.05 11.01 12.56
N THR A 40 10.32 10.05 12.00
CA THR A 40 9.02 10.30 11.38
C THR A 40 7.96 9.39 11.95
N THR A 41 6.79 9.95 12.22
CA THR A 41 5.60 9.22 12.64
C THR A 41 4.52 9.39 11.60
N ALA A 42 3.76 8.33 11.35
CA ALA A 42 2.64 8.36 10.44
C ALA A 42 1.31 8.39 11.20
N PHE A 43 0.39 9.23 10.73
CA PHE A 43 -1.00 9.20 11.11
C PHE A 43 -1.82 8.60 9.98
N ILE A 44 -2.81 7.80 10.32
CA ILE A 44 -3.87 7.44 9.40
C ILE A 44 -5.07 8.33 9.68
N VAL A 45 -5.53 9.02 8.65
CA VAL A 45 -6.78 9.78 8.66
C VAL A 45 -7.82 8.94 7.94
N THR A 46 -8.90 8.62 8.61
CA THR A 46 -10.00 7.87 8.01
C THR A 46 -11.34 8.44 8.47
N GLN A 47 -12.31 8.45 7.57
CA GLN A 47 -13.68 8.81 7.89
C GLN A 47 -14.44 7.54 8.28
N TYR A 48 -14.79 7.40 9.54
CA TYR A 48 -15.32 6.14 10.09
C TYR A 48 -16.85 6.10 10.21
N THR A 49 -17.47 7.21 10.58
CA THR A 49 -18.87 7.22 11.00
C THR A 49 -19.82 7.99 10.09
N HIS A 50 -19.29 8.83 9.22
CA HIS A 50 -20.13 9.65 8.35
C HIS A 50 -20.25 9.02 6.98
N ASN A 51 -21.51 8.72 6.59
CA ASN A 51 -21.80 8.38 5.20
C ASN A 51 -21.97 9.70 4.41
N PRO A 52 -21.07 10.05 3.50
CA PRO A 52 -21.15 11.28 2.73
C PRO A 52 -22.48 11.44 2.00
N LEU A 53 -23.11 10.31 1.63
CA LEU A 53 -24.41 10.29 0.93
C LEU A 53 -25.61 10.75 1.79
N GLN A 54 -25.43 10.94 3.10
CA GLN A 54 -26.46 11.51 3.98
C GLN A 54 -26.50 13.04 3.97
N SER A 55 -25.58 13.68 3.23
CA SER A 55 -25.58 15.14 3.08
C SER A 55 -26.88 15.62 2.42
N THR A 56 -27.43 16.69 2.94
CA THR A 56 -28.60 17.37 2.34
C THR A 56 -28.22 18.35 1.24
N ASN A 57 -26.92 18.70 1.14
CA ASN A 57 -26.38 19.62 0.13
C ASN A 57 -25.07 19.08 -0.44
N TYR A 58 -25.17 18.25 -1.46
CA TYR A 58 -24.01 17.60 -2.09
C TYR A 58 -22.98 18.60 -2.61
N VAL A 59 -23.41 19.66 -3.27
CA VAL A 59 -22.48 20.66 -3.85
C VAL A 59 -21.61 21.30 -2.76
N GLN A 60 -22.22 21.71 -1.66
CA GLN A 60 -21.49 22.30 -0.55
C GLN A 60 -20.54 21.30 0.08
N SER A 61 -20.98 20.06 0.29
CA SER A 61 -20.15 19.00 0.87
C SER A 61 -18.97 18.65 -0.04
N ILE A 62 -19.15 18.56 -1.35
CA ILE A 62 -18.08 18.32 -2.32
C ILE A 62 -17.02 19.42 -2.18
N LEU A 63 -17.42 20.69 -2.20
CA LEU A 63 -16.48 21.81 -2.06
C LEU A 63 -15.72 21.78 -0.73
N GLN A 64 -16.40 21.45 0.36
CA GLN A 64 -15.77 21.33 1.68
C GLN A 64 -14.74 20.17 1.72
N TYR A 65 -15.06 19.01 1.16
CA TYR A 65 -14.12 17.90 1.05
C TYR A 65 -12.92 18.23 0.18
N GLN A 66 -13.15 18.84 -0.99
CA GLN A 66 -12.05 19.27 -1.86
C GLN A 66 -11.14 20.29 -1.18
N GLN A 67 -11.71 21.25 -0.46
CA GLN A 67 -10.95 22.25 0.28
C GLN A 67 -10.17 21.61 1.43
N LEU A 68 -10.76 20.66 2.14
CA LEU A 68 -10.08 19.90 3.18
C LEU A 68 -8.91 19.09 2.61
N ALA A 69 -9.14 18.32 1.53
CA ALA A 69 -8.10 17.53 0.86
C ALA A 69 -6.93 18.40 0.40
N HIS A 70 -7.22 19.54 -0.26
CA HIS A 70 -6.21 20.51 -0.69
C HIS A 70 -5.43 21.07 0.50
N THR A 71 -6.10 21.36 1.62
CA THR A 71 -5.41 21.86 2.81
C THR A 71 -4.50 20.82 3.43
N LEU A 72 -4.95 19.55 3.52
CA LEU A 72 -4.12 18.45 3.99
C LEU A 72 -2.88 18.26 3.10
N GLN A 73 -3.05 18.26 1.79
CA GLN A 73 -1.95 18.10 0.82
C GLN A 73 -0.92 19.24 0.91
N ASN A 74 -1.37 20.47 1.11
CA ASN A 74 -0.46 21.62 1.16
C ASN A 74 0.24 21.82 2.51
N GLN A 75 -0.33 21.34 3.59
CA GLN A 75 0.21 21.56 4.94
C GLN A 75 0.96 20.37 5.50
N THR A 76 0.82 19.19 4.86
CA THR A 76 1.41 17.94 5.36
C THR A 76 1.85 17.05 4.19
N SER A 77 2.75 16.10 4.43
CA SER A 77 3.00 15.01 3.48
C SER A 77 1.86 14.01 3.55
N HIS A 78 0.88 14.17 2.67
CA HIS A 78 -0.36 13.41 2.64
C HIS A 78 -0.36 12.35 1.53
N TYR A 79 -0.28 11.08 1.92
CA TYR A 79 -0.33 9.92 1.01
C TYR A 79 -1.76 9.40 0.92
N ASN A 80 -2.46 9.75 -0.14
CA ASN A 80 -3.78 9.21 -0.45
C ASN A 80 -3.65 8.05 -1.45
N ILE A 81 -3.85 6.83 -0.98
CA ILE A 81 -3.83 5.61 -1.78
C ILE A 81 -5.05 4.79 -1.44
N ILE A 82 -6.00 4.71 -2.36
CA ILE A 82 -7.27 4.01 -2.21
C ILE A 82 -7.25 2.74 -3.06
N SER A 83 -7.19 1.59 -2.40
CA SER A 83 -7.18 0.27 -3.05
C SER A 83 -8.46 -0.55 -2.80
N SER A 84 -9.42 0.03 -2.10
CA SER A 84 -10.68 -0.63 -1.73
C SER A 84 -11.84 -0.31 -2.68
N GLN A 85 -11.59 0.47 -3.71
CA GLN A 85 -12.60 0.91 -4.68
C GLN A 85 -12.26 0.34 -6.06
N PRO A 86 -12.84 -0.82 -6.42
CA PRO A 86 -12.60 -1.42 -7.73
C PRO A 86 -13.31 -0.63 -8.83
N LEU A 87 -12.84 -0.82 -10.05
CA LEU A 87 -13.62 -0.50 -11.22
C LEU A 87 -14.65 -1.61 -11.48
N TYR A 88 -15.82 -1.22 -11.94
CA TYR A 88 -16.83 -2.18 -12.38
C TYR A 88 -16.99 -2.06 -13.88
N ARG A 89 -17.06 -3.19 -14.52
CA ARG A 89 -17.24 -3.26 -15.96
C ARG A 89 -18.58 -2.67 -16.39
N SER A 90 -18.55 -1.78 -17.38
CA SER A 90 -19.76 -1.21 -17.98
C SER A 90 -20.03 -1.67 -19.41
N ASN A 91 -19.01 -2.25 -20.09
CA ASN A 91 -19.13 -2.72 -21.48
C ASN A 91 -18.60 -4.15 -21.62
N THR A 92 -19.20 -4.95 -22.52
CA THR A 92 -18.83 -6.35 -22.80
C THR A 92 -17.68 -6.51 -23.78
N ASP A 93 -17.23 -5.43 -24.41
CA ASP A 93 -16.27 -5.51 -25.52
C ASP A 93 -14.80 -5.59 -25.06
N PHE A 94 -14.56 -5.35 -23.76
CA PHE A 94 -13.22 -5.34 -23.22
C PHE A 94 -12.95 -6.54 -22.31
N PHE A 95 -11.69 -7.01 -22.34
CA PHE A 95 -11.19 -8.05 -21.44
C PHE A 95 -10.45 -7.41 -20.28
N PHE A 96 -10.79 -7.79 -19.06
CA PHE A 96 -10.07 -7.36 -17.89
C PHE A 96 -9.55 -8.57 -17.12
N ILE A 97 -8.54 -8.34 -16.31
CA ILE A 97 -8.01 -9.38 -15.42
C ILE A 97 -8.98 -9.57 -14.27
N ASP A 98 -9.52 -10.76 -14.14
CA ASP A 98 -10.38 -11.13 -13.03
C ASP A 98 -9.59 -11.19 -11.72
N SER A 99 -10.10 -10.54 -10.68
CA SER A 99 -9.42 -10.40 -9.39
C SER A 99 -9.21 -11.72 -8.65
N LEU A 100 -10.00 -12.75 -8.95
CA LEU A 100 -9.92 -14.06 -8.30
C LEU A 100 -9.05 -15.05 -9.08
N THR A 101 -9.23 -15.09 -10.39
CA THR A 101 -8.53 -16.06 -11.26
C THR A 101 -7.21 -15.53 -11.80
N HIS A 102 -7.01 -14.21 -11.77
CA HIS A 102 -5.88 -13.51 -12.38
C HIS A 102 -5.71 -13.80 -13.90
N GLN A 103 -6.83 -14.10 -14.57
CA GLN A 103 -6.88 -14.35 -16.00
C GLN A 103 -7.77 -13.32 -16.69
N PHE A 104 -7.50 -13.07 -17.97
CA PHE A 104 -8.34 -12.21 -18.78
C PHE A 104 -9.72 -12.83 -18.97
N SER A 105 -10.76 -12.05 -18.70
CA SER A 105 -12.15 -12.46 -18.82
C SER A 105 -13.03 -11.35 -19.36
N GLN A 106 -13.99 -11.71 -20.20
CA GLN A 106 -15.09 -10.83 -20.58
C GLN A 106 -16.24 -10.84 -19.57
N GLU A 107 -16.23 -11.77 -18.63
CA GLU A 107 -17.30 -11.94 -17.64
C GLU A 107 -16.98 -11.26 -16.31
N THR A 108 -15.74 -10.80 -16.11
CA THR A 108 -15.33 -10.11 -14.91
C THR A 108 -16.19 -8.87 -14.65
N SER A 109 -16.82 -8.85 -13.50
CA SER A 109 -17.63 -7.70 -13.06
C SER A 109 -16.79 -6.67 -12.31
N GLN A 110 -15.74 -7.11 -11.62
CA GLN A 110 -14.88 -6.29 -10.74
C GLN A 110 -13.44 -6.34 -11.22
N ILE A 111 -12.82 -5.17 -11.36
CA ILE A 111 -11.47 -4.98 -11.85
C ILE A 111 -10.65 -4.33 -10.74
N ASP A 112 -9.51 -4.91 -10.40
CA ASP A 112 -8.64 -4.36 -9.37
C ASP A 112 -8.08 -3.01 -9.80
N SER A 113 -8.28 -2.01 -8.93
CA SER A 113 -7.79 -0.67 -9.18
C SER A 113 -7.20 -0.03 -7.92
N ILE A 114 -6.30 0.90 -8.12
CA ILE A 114 -5.72 1.74 -7.07
C ILE A 114 -5.81 3.19 -7.53
N GLN A 115 -6.41 4.03 -6.71
CA GLN A 115 -6.36 5.47 -6.88
C GLN A 115 -5.23 6.05 -6.02
N ILE A 116 -4.40 6.92 -6.60
CA ILE A 116 -3.20 7.46 -5.96
C ILE A 116 -3.09 8.97 -6.19
N ASN A 117 -2.76 9.74 -5.14
CA ASN A 117 -2.49 11.16 -5.30
C ASN A 117 -1.05 11.41 -5.77
N GLU A 118 -0.79 12.64 -6.21
CA GLU A 118 0.50 13.04 -6.76
C GLU A 118 1.66 12.80 -5.78
N GLU A 119 1.52 13.24 -4.53
CA GLU A 119 2.52 13.05 -3.48
C GLU A 119 2.89 11.57 -3.28
N ALA A 120 1.88 10.71 -3.20
CA ALA A 120 2.11 9.28 -3.05
C ALA A 120 2.72 8.66 -4.31
N PHE A 121 2.34 9.12 -5.50
CA PHE A 121 2.91 8.65 -6.76
C PHE A 121 4.38 9.04 -6.89
N GLN A 122 4.74 10.30 -6.63
CA GLN A 122 6.11 10.80 -6.70
C GLN A 122 7.06 10.14 -5.69
N ASN A 123 6.54 9.78 -4.50
CA ASN A 123 7.33 9.12 -3.46
C ASN A 123 7.44 7.59 -3.62
N ASN A 124 6.83 7.03 -4.67
CA ASN A 124 6.97 5.61 -5.02
C ASN A 124 7.81 5.47 -6.30
N PRO A 125 8.81 4.61 -6.32
CA PRO A 125 9.61 4.34 -7.51
C PRO A 125 8.83 3.44 -8.48
N ILE A 126 7.72 3.96 -9.02
CA ILE A 126 6.91 3.26 -10.02
C ILE A 126 7.56 3.52 -11.39
N GLU A 127 8.13 2.47 -11.97
CA GLU A 127 8.77 2.54 -13.27
C GLU A 127 7.74 2.29 -14.38
N ILE A 128 7.82 3.10 -15.44
CA ILE A 128 6.97 3.01 -16.62
C ILE A 128 7.71 2.23 -17.71
N GLU A 129 7.15 1.10 -18.14
CA GLU A 129 7.68 0.28 -19.23
C GLU A 129 7.48 0.97 -20.58
N SER A 130 6.29 1.52 -20.80
CA SER A 130 5.97 2.26 -22.02
C SER A 130 4.93 3.36 -21.73
N GLY A 131 4.96 4.42 -22.53
CA GLY A 131 4.11 5.59 -22.33
C GLY A 131 4.72 6.62 -21.40
N ARG A 132 3.90 7.26 -20.57
CA ARG A 132 4.30 8.29 -19.63
C ARG A 132 3.71 8.08 -18.25
N ALA A 133 4.34 8.66 -17.25
CA ALA A 133 3.81 8.79 -15.90
C ALA A 133 2.67 9.83 -15.83
N PHE A 134 1.99 9.91 -14.68
CA PHE A 134 1.03 10.99 -14.41
C PHE A 134 1.74 12.34 -14.34
N GLU A 135 1.07 13.35 -14.91
CA GLU A 135 1.41 14.76 -14.83
C GLU A 135 0.37 15.49 -13.96
N GLU A 136 0.67 16.71 -13.52
CA GLU A 136 -0.22 17.52 -12.68
C GLU A 136 -1.63 17.68 -13.28
N SER A 137 -1.72 17.82 -14.61
CA SER A 137 -3.00 17.94 -15.33
C SER A 137 -3.86 16.68 -15.27
N ASP A 138 -3.26 15.51 -15.05
CA ASP A 138 -3.97 14.23 -14.99
C ASP A 138 -4.79 14.07 -13.70
N TYR A 139 -4.48 14.86 -12.67
CA TYR A 139 -5.22 14.92 -11.41
C TYR A 139 -6.45 15.84 -11.45
N ILE A 140 -6.79 16.35 -12.63
CA ILE A 140 -7.92 17.22 -12.85
C ILE A 140 -8.90 16.57 -13.82
N TYR A 141 -10.16 16.44 -13.42
CA TYR A 141 -11.20 15.87 -14.25
C TYR A 141 -12.27 16.90 -14.62
N SER A 142 -12.60 16.97 -15.90
CA SER A 142 -13.73 17.72 -16.43
C SER A 142 -14.79 16.75 -16.98
N HIS A 143 -16.05 17.03 -16.74
CA HIS A 143 -17.13 16.19 -17.26
C HIS A 143 -17.02 15.98 -18.77
N GLY A 144 -17.11 14.73 -19.21
CA GLY A 144 -17.01 14.34 -20.63
C GLY A 144 -15.60 14.17 -21.16
N THR A 145 -14.56 14.37 -20.37
CA THR A 145 -13.19 14.00 -20.74
C THR A 145 -12.89 12.55 -20.30
N SER A 146 -11.87 11.95 -20.91
CA SER A 146 -11.35 10.66 -20.44
C SER A 146 -10.39 10.85 -19.23
N ILE A 147 -10.41 9.89 -18.32
CA ILE A 147 -9.50 9.85 -17.17
C ILE A 147 -8.23 9.08 -17.59
N PRO A 148 -7.04 9.68 -17.50
CA PRO A 148 -5.80 8.97 -17.79
C PRO A 148 -5.53 7.89 -16.75
N VAL A 149 -5.08 6.72 -17.20
CA VAL A 149 -4.75 5.60 -16.33
C VAL A 149 -3.43 4.96 -16.71
N LEU A 150 -2.75 4.38 -15.71
CA LEU A 150 -1.65 3.46 -15.91
C LEU A 150 -2.16 2.03 -15.71
N MET A 151 -1.71 1.12 -16.55
CA MET A 151 -2.06 -0.30 -16.42
C MET A 151 -0.87 -1.12 -15.97
N GLY A 152 -1.12 -2.15 -15.18
CA GLY A 152 -0.13 -3.14 -14.83
C GLY A 152 0.41 -3.88 -16.05
N ASN A 153 1.60 -4.43 -15.92
CA ASN A 153 2.36 -5.02 -17.04
C ASN A 153 1.58 -6.07 -17.83
N LYS A 154 0.77 -6.90 -17.17
CA LYS A 154 0.00 -7.94 -17.87
C LYS A 154 -1.00 -7.42 -18.89
N TYR A 155 -1.46 -6.19 -18.75
CA TYR A 155 -2.38 -5.60 -19.72
C TYR A 155 -1.73 -5.28 -21.07
N LEU A 156 -0.38 -5.26 -21.15
CA LEU A 156 0.35 -5.13 -22.43
C LEU A 156 0.03 -6.23 -23.44
N GLU A 157 -0.48 -7.37 -22.98
CA GLU A 157 -0.87 -8.47 -23.89
C GLU A 157 -2.08 -8.13 -24.77
N LEU A 158 -2.95 -7.21 -24.30
CA LEU A 158 -4.23 -6.92 -24.97
C LEU A 158 -4.44 -5.46 -25.35
N TYR A 159 -3.74 -4.55 -24.69
CA TYR A 159 -3.98 -3.11 -24.84
C TYR A 159 -2.75 -2.39 -25.35
N SER A 160 -2.99 -1.26 -25.98
CA SER A 160 -1.97 -0.34 -26.49
C SER A 160 -2.11 1.04 -25.86
N LEU A 161 -1.01 1.80 -25.89
CA LEU A 161 -1.07 3.23 -25.52
C LEU A 161 -2.09 3.96 -26.37
N GLY A 162 -2.90 4.78 -25.72
CA GLY A 162 -3.95 5.54 -26.38
C GLY A 162 -5.30 4.82 -26.48
N ASP A 163 -5.38 3.54 -26.13
CA ASP A 163 -6.67 2.84 -26.07
C ASP A 163 -7.57 3.44 -25.01
N GLU A 164 -8.87 3.44 -25.29
CA GLU A 164 -9.89 3.89 -24.35
C GLU A 164 -10.86 2.76 -24.01
N PHE A 165 -11.29 2.72 -22.76
CA PHE A 165 -12.32 1.79 -22.31
C PHE A 165 -13.29 2.48 -21.35
N GLN A 166 -14.49 1.89 -21.19
CA GLN A 166 -15.51 2.37 -20.26
C GLN A 166 -15.62 1.45 -19.05
N ALA A 167 -15.64 2.04 -17.87
CA ALA A 167 -15.91 1.34 -16.64
C ALA A 167 -16.63 2.26 -15.64
N GLN A 168 -17.33 1.64 -14.70
CA GLN A 168 -17.95 2.36 -13.59
C GLN A 168 -16.97 2.49 -12.44
N TYR A 169 -16.86 3.69 -11.90
CA TYR A 169 -16.10 4.02 -10.69
C TYR A 169 -16.96 4.88 -9.77
N LEU A 170 -17.08 4.50 -8.49
CA LEU A 170 -17.87 5.25 -7.51
C LEU A 170 -19.29 5.59 -8.00
N TYR A 171 -19.97 4.61 -8.62
CA TYR A 171 -21.34 4.69 -9.16
C TYR A 171 -21.52 5.51 -10.44
N ALA A 172 -20.48 6.10 -11.02
CA ALA A 172 -20.56 6.79 -12.31
C ALA A 172 -19.75 6.05 -13.39
N ASN A 173 -20.22 6.18 -14.64
CA ASN A 173 -19.50 5.64 -15.80
C ASN A 173 -18.49 6.66 -16.33
N TYR A 174 -17.25 6.22 -16.52
CA TYR A 174 -16.18 7.03 -17.05
C TYR A 174 -15.58 6.38 -18.29
N THR A 175 -15.03 7.20 -19.16
CA THR A 175 -14.09 6.78 -20.17
C THR A 175 -12.67 6.91 -19.61
N PHE A 176 -11.91 5.86 -19.67
CA PHE A 176 -10.51 5.81 -19.25
C PHE A 176 -9.61 5.74 -20.48
N HIS A 177 -8.48 6.44 -20.41
CA HIS A 177 -7.50 6.53 -21.47
C HIS A 177 -6.14 6.01 -20.98
N ILE A 178 -5.58 5.03 -21.69
CA ILE A 178 -4.34 4.39 -21.29
C ILE A 178 -3.15 5.27 -21.69
N ILE A 179 -2.44 5.82 -20.70
CA ILE A 179 -1.28 6.69 -20.91
C ILE A 179 0.05 5.97 -20.69
N GLY A 180 0.06 4.84 -20.03
CA GLY A 180 1.28 4.08 -19.77
C GLY A 180 1.02 2.70 -19.18
N PHE A 181 2.05 1.87 -19.28
CA PHE A 181 2.11 0.55 -18.66
C PHE A 181 3.27 0.50 -17.68
N LEU A 182 3.03 -0.17 -16.54
CA LEU A 182 4.04 -0.34 -15.50
C LEU A 182 5.03 -1.45 -15.88
N THR A 183 6.25 -1.36 -15.37
CA THR A 183 7.20 -2.47 -15.43
C THR A 183 6.66 -3.67 -14.63
N ASP A 184 7.11 -4.87 -15.02
CA ASP A 184 6.77 -6.12 -14.31
C ASP A 184 7.15 -6.05 -12.83
N HIS A 185 6.28 -6.59 -11.98
CA HIS A 185 6.44 -6.60 -10.52
C HIS A 185 6.53 -5.22 -9.83
N SER A 186 6.04 -4.15 -10.48
CA SER A 186 5.91 -2.83 -9.84
C SER A 186 5.09 -2.92 -8.55
N GLN A 187 5.48 -2.17 -7.54
CA GLN A 187 4.82 -2.13 -6.23
C GLN A 187 4.66 -0.70 -5.74
N ILE A 188 3.58 -0.45 -5.01
CA ILE A 188 3.37 0.77 -4.26
C ILE A 188 3.58 0.47 -2.77
N THR A 189 4.31 1.35 -2.10
CA THR A 189 4.48 1.33 -0.65
C THR A 189 4.01 2.64 -0.05
N ASN A 190 3.44 2.57 1.12
CA ASN A 190 3.22 3.74 1.96
C ASN A 190 3.88 3.51 3.33
N PRO A 191 3.98 4.53 4.18
CA PRO A 191 4.63 4.40 5.49
C PRO A 191 4.09 3.27 6.40
N VAL A 192 2.92 2.71 6.08
CA VAL A 192 2.25 1.70 6.89
C VAL A 192 2.27 0.32 6.25
N ARG A 193 2.18 0.22 4.93
CA ARG A 193 2.13 -1.06 4.22
C ARG A 193 2.73 -1.02 2.82
N THR A 194 3.14 -2.20 2.34
CA THR A 194 3.41 -2.45 0.92
C THR A 194 2.20 -3.12 0.31
N TYR A 195 1.79 -2.64 -0.85
CA TYR A 195 0.72 -3.25 -1.63
C TYR A 195 1.24 -4.48 -2.40
N PRO A 196 0.37 -5.38 -2.86
CA PRO A 196 0.77 -6.46 -3.77
C PRO A 196 1.37 -5.90 -5.07
N THR A 197 1.91 -6.78 -5.90
CA THR A 197 2.36 -6.41 -7.24
C THR A 197 1.22 -5.82 -8.05
N LEU A 198 1.53 -4.79 -8.83
CA LEU A 198 0.54 -4.03 -9.58
C LEU A 198 0.27 -4.60 -10.98
N ASP A 199 0.81 -5.77 -11.30
CA ASP A 199 0.75 -6.36 -12.64
C ASP A 199 -0.68 -6.52 -13.17
N ASN A 200 -1.65 -6.73 -12.26
CA ASN A 200 -3.07 -6.92 -12.57
C ASN A 200 -3.92 -5.66 -12.30
N TYR A 201 -3.32 -4.56 -11.87
CA TYR A 201 -4.06 -3.39 -11.40
C TYR A 201 -4.18 -2.31 -12.49
N ILE A 202 -5.26 -1.55 -12.41
CA ILE A 202 -5.41 -0.27 -13.09
C ILE A 202 -5.18 0.84 -12.08
N ILE A 203 -4.23 1.72 -12.36
CA ILE A 203 -3.87 2.81 -11.47
C ILE A 203 -4.53 4.08 -11.97
N LEU A 204 -5.31 4.72 -11.08
CA LEU A 204 -6.01 5.96 -11.34
C LEU A 204 -5.36 7.12 -10.60
N PRO A 205 -5.28 8.31 -11.18
CA PRO A 205 -4.94 9.50 -10.42
C PRO A 205 -6.07 9.81 -9.42
N SER A 206 -5.73 10.38 -8.28
CA SER A 206 -6.72 10.91 -7.34
C SER A 206 -7.22 12.26 -7.86
N PHE A 207 -8.12 12.19 -8.85
CA PHE A 207 -8.56 13.36 -9.62
C PHE A 207 -9.59 14.21 -8.89
N THR A 208 -9.53 15.52 -9.11
CA THR A 208 -10.48 16.50 -8.59
C THR A 208 -11.36 17.00 -9.71
N TYR A 209 -12.66 17.06 -9.48
CA TYR A 209 -13.61 17.62 -10.44
C TYR A 209 -13.49 19.14 -10.50
N ILE A 210 -13.34 19.68 -11.71
CA ILE A 210 -13.47 21.12 -12.00
C ILE A 210 -14.80 21.35 -12.75
N ASN A 211 -15.54 22.38 -12.35
CA ASN A 211 -16.83 22.81 -12.89
C ASN A 211 -18.09 22.07 -12.38
N PRO A 212 -19.24 22.72 -12.52
CA PRO A 212 -20.48 22.21 -12.00
C PRO A 212 -20.81 20.88 -12.64
N LEU A 213 -20.97 19.91 -11.79
CA LEU A 213 -21.32 18.55 -12.08
C LEU A 213 -22.76 18.49 -12.59
N SER A 214 -23.05 17.56 -13.46
CA SER A 214 -24.42 17.13 -13.67
C SER A 214 -24.95 16.49 -12.38
N SER A 215 -26.27 16.45 -12.22
CA SER A 215 -26.88 15.75 -11.05
C SER A 215 -26.43 14.32 -10.92
N ASP A 216 -26.09 13.68 -12.04
CA ASP A 216 -25.68 12.28 -12.12
C ASP A 216 -24.26 12.05 -11.57
N ASP A 217 -23.45 13.11 -11.56
CA ASP A 217 -22.07 13.07 -11.07
C ASP A 217 -21.94 13.40 -9.56
N TYR A 218 -22.97 13.91 -8.93
CA TYR A 218 -22.87 14.37 -7.53
C TYR A 218 -22.46 13.27 -6.57
N THR A 219 -23.01 12.08 -6.70
CA THR A 219 -22.68 10.95 -5.83
C THR A 219 -21.24 10.54 -5.98
N SER A 220 -20.79 10.37 -7.21
CA SER A 220 -19.42 9.97 -7.51
C SER A 220 -18.41 11.03 -7.07
N SER A 221 -18.69 12.30 -7.40
CA SER A 221 -17.83 13.42 -7.00
C SER A 221 -17.75 13.57 -5.49
N LEU A 222 -18.85 13.39 -4.77
CA LEU A 222 -18.89 13.46 -3.32
C LEU A 222 -18.04 12.36 -2.69
N LEU A 223 -18.23 11.11 -3.14
CA LEU A 223 -17.46 9.97 -2.63
C LEU A 223 -15.96 10.10 -2.98
N ASN A 224 -15.65 10.52 -4.20
CA ASN A 224 -14.26 10.73 -4.60
C ASN A 224 -13.59 11.84 -3.77
N SER A 225 -14.28 12.97 -3.55
CA SER A 225 -13.75 14.06 -2.73
C SER A 225 -13.59 13.67 -1.27
N ALA A 226 -14.53 12.87 -0.72
CA ALA A 226 -14.40 12.32 0.63
C ALA A 226 -13.20 11.35 0.73
N ASN A 227 -13.01 10.48 -0.26
CA ASN A 227 -11.85 9.57 -0.31
C ASN A 227 -10.52 10.33 -0.34
N GLN A 228 -10.45 11.49 -0.99
CA GLN A 228 -9.25 12.32 -1.05
C GLN A 228 -8.83 12.88 0.30
N THR A 229 -9.74 13.00 1.27
CA THR A 229 -9.41 13.45 2.63
C THR A 229 -8.87 12.35 3.52
N CYS A 230 -9.03 11.09 3.11
CA CYS A 230 -8.49 9.93 3.82
C CYS A 230 -7.04 9.67 3.38
N GLY A 231 -6.26 9.03 4.24
CA GLY A 231 -4.89 8.67 3.86
C GLY A 231 -3.93 8.61 5.03
N ILE A 232 -2.66 8.69 4.71
CA ILE A 232 -1.56 8.64 5.67
C ILE A 232 -0.82 9.96 5.62
N ILE A 233 -0.67 10.59 6.78
CA ILE A 233 0.10 11.81 6.94
C ILE A 233 1.39 11.45 7.68
N THR A 234 2.54 11.84 7.12
CA THR A 234 3.83 11.66 7.79
C THR A 234 4.33 12.97 8.37
N VAL A 235 4.80 12.91 9.61
CA VAL A 235 5.32 14.07 10.34
C VAL A 235 6.60 13.69 11.07
N GLU A 236 7.44 14.68 11.38
CA GLU A 236 8.55 14.47 12.31
C GLU A 236 8.02 14.15 13.72
N THR A 237 8.63 13.18 14.38
CA THR A 237 8.18 12.71 15.71
C THR A 237 8.14 13.85 16.73
N THR A 238 9.02 14.84 16.60
CA THR A 238 9.08 16.02 17.47
C THR A 238 7.89 16.97 17.28
N GLN A 239 7.23 16.92 16.13
CA GLN A 239 6.08 17.77 15.77
C GLN A 239 4.75 17.04 15.92
N LEU A 240 4.79 15.78 16.35
CA LEU A 240 3.64 14.88 16.42
C LEU A 240 2.41 15.51 17.07
N ASP A 241 2.53 15.95 18.31
CA ASP A 241 1.40 16.49 19.09
C ASP A 241 0.85 17.77 18.46
N THR A 242 1.74 18.63 17.99
CA THR A 242 1.36 19.91 17.36
C THR A 242 0.56 19.68 16.08
N ILE A 243 1.08 18.84 15.20
CA ILE A 243 0.42 18.54 13.90
C ILE A 243 -0.87 17.74 14.15
N TYR A 244 -0.88 16.80 15.08
CA TYR A 244 -2.09 16.07 15.45
C TYR A 244 -3.22 17.01 15.87
N HIS A 245 -2.94 17.95 16.78
CA HIS A 245 -3.94 18.93 17.21
C HIS A 245 -4.38 19.86 16.07
N GLN A 246 -3.47 20.28 15.21
CA GLN A 246 -3.82 21.09 14.04
C GLN A 246 -4.75 20.33 13.09
N ILE A 247 -4.47 19.06 12.81
CA ILE A 247 -5.31 18.20 11.96
C ILE A 247 -6.69 18.03 12.60
N GLN A 248 -6.76 17.75 13.92
CA GLN A 248 -8.04 17.62 14.61
C GLN A 248 -8.87 18.92 14.57
N GLN A 249 -8.25 20.07 14.73
CA GLN A 249 -8.92 21.36 14.61
C GLN A 249 -9.41 21.61 13.18
N LEU A 250 -8.59 21.27 12.19
CA LEU A 250 -8.92 21.40 10.78
C LEU A 250 -10.14 20.53 10.44
N LEU A 251 -10.09 19.24 10.75
CA LEU A 251 -11.19 18.30 10.51
C LEU A 251 -12.50 18.77 11.17
N SER A 252 -12.41 19.21 12.42
CA SER A 252 -13.58 19.72 13.17
C SER A 252 -14.17 21.00 12.54
N SER A 253 -13.32 21.87 11.97
CA SER A 253 -13.77 23.15 11.39
C SER A 253 -14.63 22.98 10.15
N TYR A 254 -14.45 21.87 9.42
CA TYR A 254 -15.22 21.59 8.19
C TYR A 254 -16.60 20.95 8.47
N GLN A 255 -16.85 20.46 9.69
CA GLN A 255 -18.12 19.83 10.09
C GLN A 255 -18.55 18.67 9.17
N LEU A 256 -17.61 17.96 8.60
CA LEU A 256 -17.85 16.87 7.65
C LEU A 256 -18.06 15.50 8.30
N GLY A 257 -18.31 15.48 9.59
CA GLY A 257 -18.47 14.27 10.40
C GLY A 257 -17.21 13.91 11.20
N ASP A 258 -17.24 12.77 11.84
CA ASP A 258 -16.15 12.33 12.69
C ASP A 258 -15.04 11.67 11.87
N TYR A 259 -13.85 12.18 12.02
CA TYR A 259 -12.64 11.60 11.48
C TYR A 259 -11.84 10.96 12.61
N ASP A 260 -11.40 9.74 12.37
CA ASP A 260 -10.47 9.07 13.26
C ASP A 260 -9.03 9.28 12.78
N CYS A 261 -8.19 9.70 13.69
CA CYS A 261 -6.75 9.80 13.47
C CYS A 261 -6.04 8.78 14.35
N TYR A 262 -5.40 7.81 13.73
CA TYR A 262 -4.63 6.79 14.43
C TYR A 262 -3.15 7.04 14.27
N THR A 263 -2.41 7.07 15.38
CA THR A 263 -0.95 7.15 15.31
C THR A 263 -0.33 5.78 14.96
N ASN A 264 0.84 5.82 14.37
CA ASN A 264 1.59 4.63 13.97
C ASN A 264 1.84 3.65 15.14
N SER A 265 1.96 4.15 16.38
CA SER A 265 2.12 3.31 17.59
C SER A 265 0.94 2.37 17.81
N SER A 266 -0.29 2.80 17.56
CA SER A 266 -1.48 1.94 17.67
C SER A 266 -1.57 0.94 16.52
N ILE A 267 -1.10 1.29 15.31
CA ILE A 267 -1.10 0.42 14.13
C ILE A 267 0.03 -0.59 14.18
N PHE A 268 1.22 -0.18 14.64
CA PHE A 268 2.34 -1.09 14.86
C PHE A 268 1.99 -2.15 15.91
N ASN A 269 1.29 -1.79 16.97
CA ASN A 269 0.80 -2.76 17.95
C ASN A 269 -0.19 -3.77 17.32
N TYR A 270 -0.99 -3.38 16.33
CA TYR A 270 -1.89 -4.29 15.62
C TYR A 270 -1.16 -5.24 14.66
N ARG A 271 -0.02 -4.80 14.06
CA ARG A 271 0.85 -5.63 13.20
C ARG A 271 1.85 -6.48 13.99
N GLN A 272 2.28 -6.06 15.17
CA GLN A 272 3.16 -6.85 16.03
C GLN A 272 2.50 -8.14 16.52
N HIS A 273 1.17 -8.23 16.54
CA HIS A 273 0.47 -9.49 16.85
C HIS A 273 0.58 -10.56 15.75
N GLY A 274 1.10 -10.24 14.55
CA GLY A 274 1.40 -11.24 13.50
C GLY A 274 2.84 -11.74 13.51
N ILE A 275 3.79 -10.92 13.93
CA ILE A 275 5.22 -11.30 14.03
C ILE A 275 5.77 -10.69 15.31
N ASP A 276 5.76 -11.47 16.38
CA ASP A 276 6.40 -11.10 17.65
C ASP A 276 7.92 -11.15 17.47
N LEU A 277 8.52 -10.00 17.07
CA LEU A 277 9.97 -9.88 16.91
C LEU A 277 10.74 -10.31 18.18
N PRO A 278 10.32 -9.96 19.41
CA PRO A 278 10.85 -10.53 20.64
C PRO A 278 10.75 -12.04 20.70
N LEU A 279 9.62 -12.63 20.28
CA LEU A 279 9.43 -14.08 20.24
C LEU A 279 10.39 -14.74 19.26
N ILE A 280 10.54 -14.19 18.05
CA ILE A 280 11.49 -14.72 17.05
C ILE A 280 12.93 -14.62 17.55
N LYS A 281 13.30 -13.51 18.19
CA LYS A 281 14.61 -13.32 18.81
C LYS A 281 14.85 -14.37 19.92
N ASN A 282 13.86 -14.58 20.78
CA ASN A 282 13.96 -15.54 21.86
C ASN A 282 14.00 -16.99 21.35
N LEU A 283 13.20 -17.33 20.34
CA LEU A 283 13.27 -18.61 19.65
C LEU A 283 14.64 -18.84 19.02
N PHE A 284 15.21 -17.84 18.38
CA PHE A 284 16.55 -17.93 17.78
C PHE A 284 17.63 -18.17 18.86
N ILE A 285 17.59 -17.43 19.95
CA ILE A 285 18.51 -17.62 21.10
C ILE A 285 18.34 -19.03 21.66
N PHE A 286 17.12 -19.52 21.81
CA PHE A 286 16.82 -20.87 22.25
C PHE A 286 17.41 -21.94 21.32
N PHE A 287 17.23 -21.79 20.00
CA PHE A 287 17.83 -22.70 19.01
C PHE A 287 19.35 -22.67 19.02
N MET A 288 19.97 -21.50 19.22
CA MET A 288 21.42 -21.37 19.36
C MET A 288 21.94 -22.10 20.61
N ILE A 289 21.25 -21.96 21.73
CA ILE A 289 21.60 -22.66 22.98
C ILE A 289 21.45 -24.18 22.81
N CYS A 290 20.32 -24.64 22.24
CA CYS A 290 20.10 -26.06 21.99
C CYS A 290 21.14 -26.68 21.06
N SER A 291 21.52 -25.99 19.99
CA SER A 291 22.58 -26.45 19.07
C SER A 291 23.94 -26.51 19.75
N GLY A 292 24.27 -25.52 20.60
CA GLY A 292 25.48 -25.51 21.42
C GLY A 292 25.55 -26.67 22.39
N VAL A 293 24.46 -26.96 23.09
CA VAL A 293 24.30 -28.07 24.01
C VAL A 293 24.47 -29.43 23.28
N CYS A 294 23.85 -29.59 22.11
CA CYS A 294 24.00 -30.78 21.28
C CYS A 294 25.45 -30.99 20.85
N LEU A 295 26.18 -29.95 20.46
CA LEU A 295 27.59 -30.03 20.11
C LEU A 295 28.47 -30.47 21.30
N ILE A 296 28.21 -29.93 22.50
CA ILE A 296 28.91 -30.31 23.72
C ILE A 296 28.62 -31.78 24.03
N PHE A 297 27.39 -32.24 23.95
CA PHE A 297 27.03 -33.64 24.19
C PHE A 297 27.69 -34.60 23.20
N LEU A 298 27.79 -34.23 21.92
CA LEU A 298 28.48 -35.01 20.90
C LEU A 298 29.96 -35.10 21.19
N ASN A 299 30.60 -34.00 21.61
CA ASN A 299 32.03 -33.99 21.95
C ASN A 299 32.33 -34.82 23.20
N VAL A 300 31.50 -34.72 24.25
CA VAL A 300 31.66 -35.55 25.48
C VAL A 300 31.49 -37.02 25.15
N LYS A 301 30.47 -37.38 24.37
CA LYS A 301 30.27 -38.78 23.97
C LYS A 301 31.44 -39.34 23.14
N GLN A 302 32.04 -38.52 22.28
CA GLN A 302 33.20 -38.87 21.50
C GLN A 302 34.45 -39.04 22.40
N SER A 303 34.68 -38.18 23.39
CA SER A 303 35.78 -38.30 24.36
C SER A 303 35.68 -39.57 25.19
N ILE A 304 34.46 -39.91 25.66
CA ILE A 304 34.23 -41.18 26.41
C ILE A 304 34.52 -42.41 25.53
N TYR A 305 34.09 -42.39 24.27
CA TYR A 305 34.34 -43.51 23.34
C TYR A 305 35.83 -43.69 23.04
N ILE A 306 36.62 -42.61 22.93
CA ILE A 306 38.07 -42.67 22.70
C ILE A 306 38.81 -43.18 23.93
N SER A 307 38.30 -42.90 25.15
CA SER A 307 38.92 -43.33 26.41
C SER A 307 38.66 -44.82 26.77
N GLN A 308 37.70 -45.46 26.09
CA GLN A 308 37.34 -46.87 26.32
C GLN A 308 37.92 -47.85 25.28
N ASN A 309 38.60 -47.36 24.26
CA ASN A 309 39.35 -48.10 23.26
C ASN A 309 40.84 -47.74 23.31
#